data_d522d5a39bec557370e3409b33ff9489
#
_entry.id   d522d5a39bec557370e3409b33ff9489
#
_cell.length_a   1.000
_cell.length_b   1.000
_cell.length_c   1.000
_cell.angle_alpha   90.00
_cell.angle_beta   90.00
_cell.angle_gamma   90.00
#
_symmetry.space_group_name_H-M   'P 1'
#
loop_
_entity.id
_entity.type
_entity.pdbx_description
1 polymer ?
#
loop_
_entity_poly.entity_id
_entity_poly.type
_entity_poly.pdbx_seq_one_letter_code
_entity_poly.pdbx_strand_id
1 'polypeptide(L)'
;MDNVLRRDFKVTTVDGVNIAIREVRPATPPASARTPIVLLHGTRIPGASEYDLPVPNGSFAADLARRGHVCFIPDARGYGGSDRPEAMSRPPEESRPLARSIEITRDVDAAVAALRAATGAERVALMGWGVGATILVMYASLWPEKVSHIILYNAIYGGGTEFPRYRNATLEDPDRPGRFNVARYGGYAYNKLDMLLHKWDESIPIDDKDAWRDPAVARAFEQALIDGDPTSRTRDPVTFRSPNGMLEDSFYIGRGQKLVHACQVQCRVLIIRPELDYFSRPEDVAALKEDLVNAEEVQVWEPANTTHYLILDRPERGRTAALDTVSGFIG
;
A
#
# COMPACT_ATOMS: atom_id res chain seq x y z
N MET A 1 -24.44 0.03 16.65
CA MET A 1 -24.48 -0.54 15.28
C MET A 1 -23.37 0.11 14.49
N ASP A 2 -22.62 -0.67 13.73
CA ASP A 2 -21.54 -0.13 12.89
C ASP A 2 -22.18 0.72 11.78
N ASN A 3 -21.98 2.03 11.80
CA ASN A 3 -22.58 2.97 10.85
C ASN A 3 -21.84 2.97 9.50
N VAL A 4 -21.29 1.81 9.12
CA VAL A 4 -20.44 1.62 7.93
C VAL A 4 -20.93 0.39 7.16
N LEU A 5 -21.07 0.53 5.84
CA LEU A 5 -21.40 -0.57 4.93
C LEU A 5 -20.12 -1.06 4.23
N ARG A 6 -20.06 -2.36 3.98
CA ARG A 6 -19.01 -3.03 3.22
C ARG A 6 -19.60 -3.81 2.08
N ARG A 7 -18.96 -3.75 0.91
CA ARG A 7 -19.32 -4.54 -0.25
C ARG A 7 -18.06 -4.97 -1.00
N ASP A 8 -17.96 -6.24 -1.31
CA ASP A 8 -16.89 -6.79 -2.14
C ASP A 8 -17.42 -7.02 -3.56
N PHE A 9 -16.65 -6.60 -4.57
CA PHE A 9 -16.97 -6.79 -5.98
C PHE A 9 -15.69 -6.82 -6.83
N LYS A 10 -15.81 -7.13 -8.12
CA LYS A 10 -14.69 -7.08 -9.06
C LYS A 10 -14.93 -6.07 -10.18
N VAL A 11 -13.85 -5.50 -10.68
CA VAL A 11 -13.81 -4.68 -11.88
C VAL A 11 -12.76 -5.25 -12.83
N THR A 12 -12.96 -5.11 -14.13
CA THR A 12 -12.03 -5.59 -15.14
C THR A 12 -11.15 -4.45 -15.64
N THR A 13 -9.85 -4.65 -15.63
CA THR A 13 -8.86 -3.70 -16.15
C THR A 13 -8.86 -3.68 -17.69
N VAL A 14 -8.22 -2.67 -18.28
CA VAL A 14 -8.10 -2.56 -19.75
C VAL A 14 -7.39 -3.75 -20.40
N ASP A 15 -6.54 -4.45 -19.67
CA ASP A 15 -5.83 -5.67 -20.11
C ASP A 15 -6.51 -6.98 -19.66
N GLY A 16 -7.78 -6.90 -19.21
CA GLY A 16 -8.65 -8.07 -18.98
C GLY A 16 -8.47 -8.76 -17.62
N VAL A 17 -7.75 -8.17 -16.68
CA VAL A 17 -7.55 -8.72 -15.33
C VAL A 17 -8.70 -8.28 -14.42
N ASN A 18 -9.31 -9.21 -13.66
CA ASN A 18 -10.35 -8.86 -12.69
C ASN A 18 -9.73 -8.51 -11.35
N ILE A 19 -9.92 -7.27 -10.90
CA ILE A 19 -9.43 -6.72 -9.66
C ILE A 19 -10.54 -6.73 -8.62
N ALA A 20 -10.30 -7.38 -7.48
CA ALA A 20 -11.19 -7.35 -6.34
C ALA A 20 -11.08 -6.00 -5.65
N ILE A 21 -12.22 -5.43 -5.30
CA ILE A 21 -12.34 -4.18 -4.57
C ILE A 21 -13.25 -4.39 -3.38
N ARG A 22 -12.78 -3.97 -2.21
CA ARG A 22 -13.63 -3.76 -1.04
C ARG A 22 -14.05 -2.30 -0.98
N GLU A 23 -15.35 -2.04 -1.11
CA GLU A 23 -15.96 -0.77 -0.80
C GLU A 23 -16.26 -0.69 0.69
N VAL A 24 -15.85 0.41 1.33
CA VAL A 24 -16.20 0.77 2.70
C VAL A 24 -16.77 2.18 2.68
N ARG A 25 -18.04 2.35 3.13
CA ARG A 25 -18.71 3.64 3.03
C ARG A 25 -19.63 3.91 4.22
N PRO A 26 -19.98 5.17 4.50
CA PRO A 26 -20.99 5.49 5.52
C PRO A 26 -22.33 4.82 5.18
N ALA A 27 -23.02 4.28 6.19
CA ALA A 27 -24.36 3.71 6.02
C ALA A 27 -25.41 4.77 5.66
N THR A 28 -25.19 6.01 6.13
CA THR A 28 -25.99 7.18 5.78
C THR A 28 -25.09 8.17 5.05
N PRO A 29 -25.45 8.61 3.85
CA PRO A 29 -24.66 9.64 3.15
C PRO A 29 -24.47 10.88 4.03
N PRO A 30 -23.28 11.50 4.04
CA PRO A 30 -23.04 12.73 4.78
C PRO A 30 -23.84 13.89 4.19
N ALA A 31 -24.11 14.92 5.00
CA ALA A 31 -24.85 16.11 4.57
C ALA A 31 -24.10 16.92 3.47
N SER A 32 -22.77 16.82 3.44
CA SER A 32 -21.92 17.36 2.37
C SER A 32 -21.07 16.24 1.78
N ALA A 33 -20.87 16.29 0.45
CA ALA A 33 -20.01 15.34 -0.22
C ALA A 33 -18.57 15.44 0.33
N ARG A 34 -17.98 14.30 0.68
CA ARG A 34 -16.57 14.18 1.03
C ARG A 34 -15.80 13.56 -0.13
N THR A 35 -14.53 13.93 -0.26
CA THR A 35 -13.68 13.37 -1.31
C THR A 35 -13.58 11.85 -1.19
N PRO A 36 -13.97 11.09 -2.23
CA PRO A 36 -13.81 9.64 -2.22
C PRO A 36 -12.34 9.25 -2.40
N ILE A 37 -11.94 8.10 -1.84
CA ILE A 37 -10.54 7.72 -1.77
C ILE A 37 -10.30 6.26 -2.19
N VAL A 38 -9.23 6.02 -2.96
CA VAL A 38 -8.65 4.69 -3.20
C VAL A 38 -7.50 4.47 -2.23
N LEU A 39 -7.49 3.32 -1.54
CA LEU A 39 -6.46 2.89 -0.58
C LEU A 39 -5.68 1.72 -1.17
N LEU A 40 -4.47 1.97 -1.67
CA LEU A 40 -3.62 0.98 -2.32
C LEU A 40 -2.60 0.40 -1.35
N HIS A 41 -2.59 -0.91 -1.24
CA HIS A 41 -1.67 -1.66 -0.38
C HIS A 41 -0.21 -1.61 -0.83
N GLY A 42 0.68 -1.97 0.11
CA GLY A 42 2.12 -2.12 -0.13
C GLY A 42 2.52 -3.50 -0.66
N THR A 43 3.82 -3.76 -0.58
CA THR A 43 4.41 -5.02 -1.01
C THR A 43 4.00 -6.17 -0.10
N ARG A 44 3.58 -7.30 -0.66
CA ARG A 44 3.27 -8.59 0.00
C ARG A 44 1.92 -8.70 0.69
N ILE A 45 1.23 -7.62 0.97
CA ILE A 45 0.03 -7.58 1.80
C ILE A 45 -1.17 -7.23 0.92
N PRO A 46 -2.30 -7.96 0.95
CA PRO A 46 -3.53 -7.55 0.25
C PRO A 46 -4.21 -6.38 0.95
N GLY A 47 -5.01 -5.61 0.21
CA GLY A 47 -5.56 -4.33 0.65
C GLY A 47 -6.38 -4.38 1.95
N ALA A 48 -7.24 -5.37 2.09
CA ALA A 48 -8.06 -5.51 3.30
C ALA A 48 -7.22 -5.75 4.57
N SER A 49 -6.05 -6.40 4.46
CA SER A 49 -5.14 -6.63 5.58
C SER A 49 -4.52 -5.34 6.11
N GLU A 50 -4.32 -4.35 5.25
CA GLU A 50 -3.74 -3.06 5.65
C GLU A 50 -4.81 -2.06 6.12
N TYR A 51 -6.00 -2.07 5.49
CA TYR A 51 -6.94 -0.97 5.63
C TYR A 51 -8.28 -1.33 6.26
N ASP A 52 -8.68 -2.61 6.33
CA ASP A 52 -10.02 -3.00 6.81
C ASP A 52 -10.03 -4.35 7.55
N LEU A 53 -9.30 -4.43 8.65
CA LEU A 53 -9.34 -5.61 9.53
C LEU A 53 -10.65 -5.63 10.34
N PRO A 54 -11.30 -6.81 10.51
CA PRO A 54 -12.63 -6.93 11.13
C PRO A 54 -12.57 -6.95 12.66
N VAL A 55 -11.80 -6.06 13.26
CA VAL A 55 -11.64 -5.92 14.72
C VAL A 55 -11.68 -4.45 15.13
N PRO A 56 -11.99 -4.11 16.38
CA PRO A 56 -11.92 -2.73 16.89
C PRO A 56 -10.54 -2.12 16.62
N ASN A 57 -10.50 -0.87 16.15
CA ASN A 57 -9.30 -0.13 15.76
C ASN A 57 -8.48 -0.75 14.61
N GLY A 58 -8.95 -1.85 13.99
CA GLY A 58 -8.26 -2.52 12.88
C GLY A 58 -8.61 -1.96 11.50
N SER A 59 -9.66 -1.15 11.37
CA SER A 59 -10.10 -0.63 10.07
C SER A 59 -9.90 0.87 9.97
N PHE A 60 -8.87 1.28 9.25
CA PHE A 60 -8.62 2.68 8.89
C PHE A 60 -9.68 3.19 7.90
N ALA A 61 -10.10 2.32 6.95
CA ALA A 61 -11.14 2.63 5.99
C ALA A 61 -12.52 2.87 6.65
N ALA A 62 -12.89 2.07 7.66
CA ALA A 62 -14.14 2.30 8.39
C ALA A 62 -14.12 3.62 9.17
N ASP A 63 -12.96 4.02 9.70
CA ASP A 63 -12.84 5.29 10.41
C ASP A 63 -12.92 6.48 9.43
N LEU A 64 -12.36 6.37 8.23
CA LEU A 64 -12.56 7.34 7.15
C LEU A 64 -14.04 7.38 6.71
N ALA A 65 -14.68 6.21 6.60
CA ALA A 65 -16.10 6.14 6.25
C ALA A 65 -17.01 6.78 7.32
N ARG A 66 -16.69 6.64 8.62
CA ARG A 66 -17.40 7.36 9.70
C ARG A 66 -17.25 8.87 9.60
N ARG A 67 -16.20 9.36 8.93
CA ARG A 67 -15.97 10.78 8.62
C ARG A 67 -16.61 11.21 7.29
N GLY A 68 -17.30 10.29 6.61
CA GLY A 68 -18.09 10.57 5.41
C GLY A 68 -17.40 10.21 4.09
N HIS A 69 -16.17 9.69 4.09
CA HIS A 69 -15.47 9.30 2.87
C HIS A 69 -15.95 7.95 2.35
N VAL A 70 -16.06 7.81 1.04
CA VAL A 70 -16.24 6.50 0.38
C VAL A 70 -14.86 5.97 0.03
N CYS A 71 -14.51 4.79 0.58
CA CYS A 71 -13.20 4.16 0.42
C CYS A 71 -13.30 2.94 -0.49
N PHE A 72 -12.45 2.86 -1.52
CA PHE A 72 -12.24 1.65 -2.31
C PHE A 72 -10.85 1.11 -2.02
N ILE A 73 -10.78 -0.16 -1.67
CA ILE A 73 -9.56 -0.89 -1.32
C ILE A 73 -9.37 -1.97 -2.39
N PRO A 74 -8.63 -1.71 -3.47
CA PRO A 74 -8.30 -2.73 -4.45
C PRO A 74 -7.23 -3.68 -3.91
N ASP A 75 -7.37 -4.97 -4.20
CA ASP A 75 -6.25 -5.89 -4.23
C ASP A 75 -5.58 -5.79 -5.60
N ALA A 76 -4.30 -5.47 -5.68
CA ALA A 76 -3.58 -5.49 -6.94
C ALA A 76 -3.56 -6.92 -7.54
N ARG A 77 -3.37 -7.03 -8.86
CA ARG A 77 -3.23 -8.32 -9.55
C ARG A 77 -2.26 -9.25 -8.81
N GLY A 78 -2.66 -10.50 -8.59
CA GLY A 78 -1.88 -11.50 -7.86
C GLY A 78 -2.07 -11.48 -6.35
N TYR A 79 -2.82 -10.53 -5.79
CA TYR A 79 -3.11 -10.40 -4.36
C TYR A 79 -4.59 -10.67 -4.05
N GLY A 80 -4.85 -11.03 -2.81
CA GLY A 80 -6.19 -11.12 -2.22
C GLY A 80 -7.22 -11.83 -3.09
N GLY A 81 -8.33 -11.17 -3.33
CA GLY A 81 -9.42 -11.64 -4.19
C GLY A 81 -9.26 -11.38 -5.68
N SER A 82 -8.19 -10.66 -6.10
CA SER A 82 -7.91 -10.37 -7.51
C SER A 82 -7.40 -11.58 -8.29
N ASP A 83 -7.55 -11.54 -9.61
CA ASP A 83 -7.04 -12.58 -10.49
C ASP A 83 -5.51 -12.68 -10.34
N ARG A 84 -5.05 -13.92 -10.31
CA ARG A 84 -3.62 -14.23 -10.26
C ARG A 84 -3.09 -14.48 -11.66
N PRO A 85 -1.92 -13.90 -12.01
CA PRO A 85 -1.22 -14.30 -13.23
C PRO A 85 -1.09 -15.82 -13.30
N GLU A 86 -1.32 -16.41 -14.48
CA GLU A 86 -1.24 -17.88 -14.69
C GLU A 86 0.09 -18.46 -14.22
N ALA A 87 1.17 -17.69 -14.34
CA ALA A 87 2.50 -18.08 -13.88
C ALA A 87 2.55 -18.38 -12.35
N MET A 88 1.61 -17.88 -11.53
CA MET A 88 1.52 -18.26 -10.11
C MET A 88 0.97 -19.67 -9.86
N SER A 89 0.55 -20.39 -10.89
CA SER A 89 0.20 -21.83 -10.82
C SER A 89 1.39 -22.76 -11.07
N ARG A 90 2.53 -22.22 -11.47
CA ARG A 90 3.79 -22.92 -11.74
C ARG A 90 4.85 -22.52 -10.73
N PRO A 91 5.98 -23.26 -10.60
CA PRO A 91 7.09 -22.90 -9.72
C PRO A 91 7.57 -21.45 -9.92
N PRO A 92 7.88 -20.69 -8.84
CA PRO A 92 8.26 -19.28 -8.93
C PRO A 92 9.44 -19.01 -9.88
N GLU A 93 10.41 -19.91 -9.91
CA GLU A 93 11.63 -19.84 -10.74
C GLU A 93 11.37 -19.91 -12.25
N GLU A 94 10.19 -20.38 -12.68
CA GLU A 94 9.81 -20.47 -14.09
C GLU A 94 9.35 -19.12 -14.67
N SER A 95 9.20 -18.10 -13.85
CA SER A 95 8.76 -16.79 -14.31
C SER A 95 9.60 -15.65 -13.73
N ARG A 96 9.63 -14.53 -14.44
CA ARG A 96 10.19 -13.27 -13.94
C ARG A 96 9.25 -12.66 -12.90
N PRO A 97 9.72 -11.72 -12.06
CA PRO A 97 8.87 -11.03 -11.09
C PRO A 97 7.57 -10.52 -11.71
N LEU A 98 6.44 -10.93 -11.11
CA LEU A 98 5.08 -10.65 -11.56
C LEU A 98 4.53 -9.42 -10.85
N ALA A 99 3.57 -8.73 -11.47
CA ALA A 99 2.89 -7.55 -10.91
C ALA A 99 3.88 -6.42 -10.58
N ARG A 100 4.60 -5.94 -11.59
CA ARG A 100 5.45 -4.74 -11.47
C ARG A 100 4.59 -3.50 -11.26
N SER A 101 5.15 -2.45 -10.65
CA SER A 101 4.46 -1.19 -10.36
C SER A 101 3.73 -0.61 -11.57
N ILE A 102 4.35 -0.64 -12.76
CA ILE A 102 3.74 -0.16 -14.01
C ILE A 102 2.52 -0.98 -14.44
N GLU A 103 2.45 -2.26 -14.12
CA GLU A 103 1.27 -3.09 -14.43
C GLU A 103 0.12 -2.76 -13.47
N ILE A 104 0.44 -2.52 -12.20
CA ILE A 104 -0.54 -2.19 -11.15
C ILE A 104 -1.18 -0.82 -11.38
N THR A 105 -0.57 0.10 -12.13
CA THR A 105 -1.25 1.35 -12.49
C THR A 105 -2.57 1.13 -13.24
N ARG A 106 -2.71 0.01 -13.99
CA ARG A 106 -3.96 -0.37 -14.65
C ARG A 106 -5.02 -0.84 -13.65
N ASP A 107 -4.57 -1.50 -12.56
CA ASP A 107 -5.46 -1.93 -11.48
C ASP A 107 -6.00 -0.71 -10.72
N VAL A 108 -5.13 0.27 -10.46
CA VAL A 108 -5.51 1.55 -9.87
C VAL A 108 -6.49 2.29 -10.78
N ASP A 109 -6.25 2.32 -12.10
CA ASP A 109 -7.15 3.02 -13.05
C ASP A 109 -8.55 2.41 -13.06
N ALA A 110 -8.66 1.08 -13.03
CA ALA A 110 -9.93 0.39 -12.93
C ALA A 110 -10.67 0.70 -11.61
N ALA A 111 -9.95 0.76 -10.48
CA ALA A 111 -10.50 1.13 -9.19
C ALA A 111 -10.96 2.60 -9.15
N VAL A 112 -10.17 3.52 -9.70
CA VAL A 112 -10.50 4.94 -9.82
C VAL A 112 -11.73 5.15 -10.70
N ALA A 113 -11.78 4.48 -11.86
CA ALA A 113 -12.94 4.57 -12.75
C ALA A 113 -14.23 4.09 -12.07
N ALA A 114 -14.16 2.97 -11.33
CA ALA A 114 -15.29 2.44 -10.57
C ALA A 114 -15.71 3.38 -9.43
N LEU A 115 -14.76 3.97 -8.69
CA LEU A 115 -15.05 4.90 -7.60
C LEU A 115 -15.70 6.18 -8.12
N ARG A 116 -15.18 6.73 -9.22
CA ARG A 116 -15.77 7.90 -9.90
C ARG A 116 -17.21 7.62 -10.36
N ALA A 117 -17.44 6.45 -10.96
CA ALA A 117 -18.79 6.04 -11.39
C ALA A 117 -19.75 5.86 -10.20
N ALA A 118 -19.27 5.31 -9.08
CA ALA A 118 -20.09 5.06 -7.89
C ALA A 118 -20.45 6.34 -7.11
N THR A 119 -19.60 7.37 -7.20
CA THR A 119 -19.75 8.61 -6.39
C THR A 119 -20.12 9.84 -7.21
N GLY A 120 -19.95 9.81 -8.53
CA GLY A 120 -20.10 10.98 -9.41
C GLY A 120 -18.95 11.98 -9.29
N ALA A 121 -17.88 11.67 -8.55
CA ALA A 121 -16.74 12.57 -8.40
C ALA A 121 -15.91 12.64 -9.70
N GLU A 122 -15.53 13.84 -10.12
CA GLU A 122 -14.65 14.02 -11.28
C GLU A 122 -13.21 13.60 -10.98
N ARG A 123 -12.72 13.88 -9.77
CA ARG A 123 -11.40 13.54 -9.26
C ARG A 123 -11.52 12.86 -7.91
N VAL A 124 -10.59 11.97 -7.58
CA VAL A 124 -10.57 11.21 -6.34
C VAL A 124 -9.26 11.42 -5.59
N ALA A 125 -9.28 11.16 -4.29
CA ALA A 125 -8.06 11.06 -3.50
C ALA A 125 -7.48 9.64 -3.62
N LEU A 126 -6.17 9.53 -3.47
CA LEU A 126 -5.42 8.28 -3.47
C LEU A 126 -4.53 8.22 -2.24
N MET A 127 -4.48 7.09 -1.53
CA MET A 127 -3.51 6.84 -0.48
C MET A 127 -2.82 5.51 -0.73
N GLY A 128 -1.49 5.50 -0.71
CA GLY A 128 -0.71 4.29 -0.90
C GLY A 128 0.29 4.06 0.22
N TRP A 129 0.50 2.79 0.56
CA TRP A 129 1.46 2.36 1.57
C TRP A 129 2.74 1.81 0.92
N GLY A 130 3.91 2.31 1.34
CA GLY A 130 5.20 1.80 0.88
C GLY A 130 5.37 1.92 -0.64
N VAL A 131 5.56 0.79 -1.33
CA VAL A 131 5.63 0.76 -2.81
C VAL A 131 4.29 1.15 -3.45
N GLY A 132 3.17 0.88 -2.77
CA GLY A 132 1.86 1.38 -3.21
C GLY A 132 1.85 2.90 -3.37
N ALA A 133 2.52 3.64 -2.48
CA ALA A 133 2.67 5.09 -2.63
C ALA A 133 3.47 5.46 -3.89
N THR A 134 4.55 4.75 -4.20
CA THR A 134 5.34 4.97 -5.44
C THR A 134 4.51 4.68 -6.70
N ILE A 135 3.66 3.63 -6.67
CA ILE A 135 2.72 3.33 -7.75
C ILE A 135 1.74 4.48 -7.96
N LEU A 136 1.26 5.09 -6.88
CA LEU A 136 0.34 6.23 -6.98
C LEU A 136 1.00 7.51 -7.52
N VAL A 137 2.29 7.74 -7.25
CA VAL A 137 3.06 8.79 -7.94
C VAL A 137 3.07 8.53 -9.44
N MET A 138 3.33 7.29 -9.87
CA MET A 138 3.29 6.90 -11.27
C MET A 138 1.89 7.11 -11.88
N TYR A 139 0.85 6.66 -11.18
CA TYR A 139 -0.53 6.84 -11.63
C TYR A 139 -0.91 8.32 -11.78
N ALA A 140 -0.67 9.14 -10.76
CA ALA A 140 -1.00 10.58 -10.77
C ALA A 140 -0.18 11.36 -11.82
N SER A 141 1.02 10.87 -12.19
CA SER A 141 1.81 11.43 -13.28
C SER A 141 1.24 11.10 -14.66
N LEU A 142 0.58 9.93 -14.82
CA LEU A 142 -0.01 9.48 -16.09
C LEU A 142 -1.43 10.03 -16.30
N TRP A 143 -2.22 10.22 -15.25
CA TRP A 143 -3.62 10.67 -15.28
C TRP A 143 -3.89 11.76 -14.25
N PRO A 144 -3.21 12.92 -14.34
CA PRO A 144 -3.36 14.00 -13.36
C PRO A 144 -4.80 14.55 -13.29
N GLU A 145 -5.56 14.45 -14.36
CA GLU A 145 -6.95 14.92 -14.44
C GLU A 145 -7.93 14.08 -13.59
N LYS A 146 -7.54 12.87 -13.16
CA LYS A 146 -8.38 11.99 -12.35
C LYS A 146 -8.12 12.12 -10.85
N VAL A 147 -7.04 12.81 -10.44
CA VAL A 147 -6.55 12.83 -9.07
C VAL A 147 -6.66 14.22 -8.46
N SER A 148 -7.29 14.32 -7.29
CA SER A 148 -7.38 15.57 -6.52
C SER A 148 -6.33 15.65 -5.41
N HIS A 149 -6.05 14.53 -4.75
CA HIS A 149 -5.10 14.43 -3.66
C HIS A 149 -4.35 13.10 -3.73
N ILE A 150 -3.08 13.11 -3.32
CA ILE A 150 -2.30 11.89 -3.15
C ILE A 150 -1.66 11.89 -1.76
N ILE A 151 -1.83 10.79 -1.02
CA ILE A 151 -1.21 10.56 0.28
C ILE A 151 -0.13 9.49 0.11
N LEU A 152 1.12 9.88 0.27
CA LEU A 152 2.30 9.05 0.13
C LEU A 152 2.74 8.58 1.51
N TYR A 153 2.19 7.44 1.96
CA TYR A 153 2.47 6.87 3.27
C TYR A 153 3.63 5.88 3.19
N ASN A 154 4.70 6.14 3.93
CA ASN A 154 5.93 5.33 3.94
C ASN A 154 6.57 5.15 2.56
N ALA A 155 6.51 6.16 1.70
CA ALA A 155 6.98 6.06 0.33
C ALA A 155 8.49 5.89 0.23
N ILE A 156 8.95 5.08 -0.73
CA ILE A 156 10.33 5.08 -1.24
C ILE A 156 10.35 5.70 -2.63
N TYR A 157 11.42 6.48 -2.95
CA TYR A 157 11.42 7.23 -4.20
C TYR A 157 12.79 7.28 -4.91
N GLY A 158 13.83 6.63 -4.37
CA GLY A 158 15.17 6.67 -4.95
C GLY A 158 15.97 7.93 -4.55
N GLY A 159 15.70 8.50 -3.38
CA GLY A 159 16.41 9.66 -2.85
C GLY A 159 17.84 9.38 -2.42
N GLY A 160 18.21 8.12 -2.17
CA GLY A 160 19.56 7.72 -1.76
C GLY A 160 19.98 6.42 -2.43
N THR A 161 21.29 6.26 -2.63
CA THR A 161 21.87 5.06 -3.27
C THR A 161 22.14 3.93 -2.30
N GLU A 162 22.09 4.21 -1.01
CA GLU A 162 22.40 3.26 0.05
C GLU A 162 21.20 2.97 0.93
N PHE A 163 20.52 1.87 0.64
CA PHE A 163 19.45 1.39 1.49
C PHE A 163 19.93 0.12 2.21
N PRO A 164 20.13 0.15 3.54
CA PRO A 164 20.73 -0.98 4.27
C PRO A 164 20.00 -2.31 4.06
N ARG A 165 18.67 -2.28 3.90
CA ARG A 165 17.84 -3.45 3.62
C ARG A 165 18.19 -4.13 2.29
N TYR A 166 18.63 -3.37 1.29
CA TYR A 166 18.96 -3.88 -0.04
C TYR A 166 20.47 -4.11 -0.25
N ARG A 167 21.28 -3.85 0.78
CA ARG A 167 22.66 -4.35 0.86
C ARG A 167 22.72 -5.86 1.13
N ASN A 168 21.57 -6.51 1.39
CA ASN A 168 21.54 -7.95 1.51
C ASN A 168 21.97 -8.56 0.16
N ALA A 169 23.14 -9.19 0.17
CA ALA A 169 23.75 -9.83 -1.00
C ALA A 169 22.85 -10.81 -1.75
N THR A 170 21.72 -11.22 -1.14
CA THR A 170 20.79 -12.17 -1.77
C THR A 170 19.82 -11.51 -2.75
N LEU A 171 19.53 -10.21 -2.64
CA LEU A 171 18.63 -9.49 -3.56
C LEU A 171 19.32 -9.11 -4.87
N GLU A 172 20.63 -8.96 -4.83
CA GLU A 172 21.43 -8.67 -6.01
C GLU A 172 21.87 -9.96 -6.70
N ASP A 173 21.83 -9.95 -8.02
CA ASP A 173 22.31 -11.06 -8.85
C ASP A 173 23.85 -11.15 -8.71
N PRO A 174 24.42 -12.27 -8.22
CA PRO A 174 25.85 -12.38 -8.00
C PRO A 174 26.67 -12.33 -9.28
N ASP A 175 26.08 -12.73 -10.41
CA ASP A 175 26.74 -12.74 -11.72
C ASP A 175 26.52 -11.43 -12.49
N ARG A 176 25.58 -10.58 -12.05
CA ARG A 176 25.23 -9.32 -12.71
C ARG A 176 25.02 -8.20 -11.69
N PRO A 177 26.08 -7.60 -11.17
CA PRO A 177 25.99 -6.51 -10.19
C PRO A 177 25.05 -5.39 -10.65
N GLY A 178 24.27 -4.84 -9.73
CA GLY A 178 23.25 -3.82 -10.01
C GLY A 178 21.93 -4.37 -10.55
N ARG A 179 21.77 -5.68 -10.70
CA ARG A 179 20.54 -6.33 -11.14
C ARG A 179 19.87 -7.11 -10.01
N PHE A 180 18.54 -7.08 -10.00
CA PHE A 180 17.75 -7.93 -9.11
C PHE A 180 17.98 -9.41 -9.44
N ASN A 181 18.10 -10.25 -8.40
CA ASN A 181 18.37 -11.69 -8.53
C ASN A 181 17.10 -12.47 -8.92
N VAL A 182 16.74 -12.40 -10.19
CA VAL A 182 15.56 -13.08 -10.74
C VAL A 182 15.66 -14.60 -10.58
N ALA A 183 16.85 -15.19 -10.72
CA ALA A 183 17.05 -16.63 -10.60
C ALA A 183 16.69 -17.15 -9.20
N ARG A 184 16.98 -16.34 -8.17
CA ARG A 184 16.67 -16.71 -6.77
C ARG A 184 15.22 -16.45 -6.38
N TYR A 185 14.65 -15.34 -6.84
CA TYR A 185 13.35 -14.86 -6.35
C TYR A 185 12.18 -15.24 -7.26
N GLY A 186 12.41 -15.40 -8.55
CA GLY A 186 11.37 -15.76 -9.50
C GLY A 186 10.17 -14.83 -9.52
N GLY A 187 9.04 -15.33 -9.99
CA GLY A 187 7.81 -14.57 -10.21
C GLY A 187 7.10 -14.12 -8.94
N TYR A 188 7.12 -14.95 -7.89
CA TYR A 188 6.41 -14.72 -6.63
C TYR A 188 7.11 -15.41 -5.47
N ALA A 189 6.77 -15.03 -4.24
CA ALA A 189 7.33 -15.60 -3.02
C ALA A 189 6.27 -16.38 -2.21
N TYR A 190 6.73 -17.42 -1.51
CA TYR A 190 6.03 -18.02 -0.38
C TYR A 190 6.50 -17.32 0.90
N ASN A 191 5.64 -16.54 1.53
CA ASN A 191 5.97 -15.77 2.73
C ASN A 191 5.53 -16.53 3.98
N LYS A 192 6.38 -16.53 5.01
CA LYS A 192 6.03 -17.04 6.34
C LYS A 192 5.12 -16.03 7.05
N LEU A 193 4.20 -16.50 7.87
CA LEU A 193 3.22 -15.66 8.55
C LEU A 193 3.87 -14.68 9.54
N ASP A 194 4.84 -15.16 10.31
CA ASP A 194 5.52 -14.40 11.35
C ASP A 194 6.41 -13.27 10.81
N MET A 195 6.78 -13.32 9.54
CA MET A 195 7.75 -12.40 8.94
C MET A 195 7.34 -10.93 9.06
N LEU A 196 6.06 -10.61 8.83
CA LEU A 196 5.56 -9.25 8.86
C LEU A 196 5.30 -8.77 10.29
N LEU A 197 4.80 -9.64 11.18
CA LEU A 197 4.69 -9.32 12.61
C LEU A 197 6.06 -9.09 13.24
N HIS A 198 7.06 -9.90 12.90
CA HIS A 198 8.42 -9.68 13.36
C HIS A 198 8.95 -8.30 12.96
N LYS A 199 8.67 -7.83 11.73
CA LYS A 199 9.03 -6.48 11.29
C LYS A 199 8.27 -5.39 12.03
N TRP A 200 7.01 -5.64 12.36
CA TRP A 200 6.23 -4.73 13.20
C TRP A 200 6.83 -4.63 14.59
N ASP A 201 7.10 -5.79 15.24
CA ASP A 201 7.70 -5.87 16.57
C ASP A 201 9.08 -5.20 16.62
N GLU A 202 9.93 -5.41 15.60
CA GLU A 202 11.23 -4.75 15.48
C GLU A 202 11.11 -3.21 15.43
N SER A 203 10.05 -2.67 14.85
CA SER A 203 9.82 -1.22 14.73
C SER A 203 9.32 -0.58 16.03
N ILE A 204 8.75 -1.37 16.95
CA ILE A 204 8.22 -0.88 18.22
C ILE A 204 9.37 -0.65 19.21
N PRO A 205 9.52 0.58 19.77
CA PRO A 205 10.70 0.94 20.57
C PRO A 205 10.66 0.48 22.02
N ILE A 206 9.61 -0.22 22.45
CA ILE A 206 9.43 -0.71 23.82
C ILE A 206 9.35 -2.25 23.86
N ASP A 207 9.66 -2.86 24.99
CA ASP A 207 9.65 -4.33 25.15
C ASP A 207 8.24 -4.90 25.12
N ASP A 208 7.28 -4.26 25.78
CA ASP A 208 5.87 -4.65 25.79
C ASP A 208 5.22 -4.22 24.45
N LYS A 209 5.28 -5.12 23.45
CA LYS A 209 4.73 -4.88 22.12
C LYS A 209 3.21 -4.70 22.14
N ASP A 210 2.52 -5.35 23.08
CA ASP A 210 1.07 -5.28 23.20
C ASP A 210 0.59 -3.93 23.81
N ALA A 211 1.45 -3.22 24.54
CA ALA A 211 1.20 -1.84 24.94
C ALA A 211 1.31 -0.84 23.78
N TRP A 212 1.86 -1.26 22.64
CA TRP A 212 2.00 -0.42 21.43
C TRP A 212 0.97 -0.77 20.36
N ARG A 213 0.87 -2.03 19.99
CA ARG A 213 -0.12 -2.58 19.05
C ARG A 213 -1.17 -3.43 19.76
N ASP A 214 -2.39 -3.46 19.25
CA ASP A 214 -3.43 -4.31 19.82
C ASP A 214 -3.21 -5.76 19.38
N PRO A 215 -3.11 -6.76 20.30
CA PRO A 215 -3.00 -8.15 19.94
C PRO A 215 -4.14 -8.69 19.07
N ALA A 216 -5.34 -8.10 19.18
CA ALA A 216 -6.46 -8.49 18.32
C ALA A 216 -6.24 -8.00 16.88
N VAL A 217 -5.69 -6.81 16.71
CA VAL A 217 -5.30 -6.28 15.38
C VAL A 217 -4.18 -7.13 14.78
N ALA A 218 -3.15 -7.48 15.56
CA ALA A 218 -2.06 -8.33 15.10
C ALA A 218 -2.54 -9.70 14.61
N ARG A 219 -3.38 -10.38 15.39
CA ARG A 219 -3.98 -11.67 14.98
C ARG A 219 -4.88 -11.54 13.76
N ALA A 220 -5.69 -10.48 13.67
CA ALA A 220 -6.54 -10.23 12.51
C ALA A 220 -5.70 -9.97 11.25
N PHE A 221 -4.57 -9.27 11.39
CA PHE A 221 -3.62 -9.02 10.31
C PHE A 221 -3.04 -10.34 9.77
N GLU A 222 -2.51 -11.22 10.64
CA GLU A 222 -2.02 -12.55 10.22
C GLU A 222 -3.11 -13.37 9.54
N GLN A 223 -4.32 -13.39 10.12
CA GLN A 223 -5.43 -14.13 9.53
C GLN A 223 -5.81 -13.62 8.14
N ALA A 224 -5.80 -12.30 7.95
CA ALA A 224 -6.10 -11.68 6.66
C ALA A 224 -5.04 -12.01 5.58
N LEU A 225 -3.76 -12.18 5.97
CA LEU A 225 -2.70 -12.65 5.07
C LEU A 225 -2.96 -14.09 4.58
N ILE A 226 -3.36 -14.98 5.51
CA ILE A 226 -3.73 -16.36 5.19
C ILE A 226 -4.93 -16.39 4.23
N ASP A 227 -5.97 -15.64 4.56
CA ASP A 227 -7.22 -15.60 3.78
C ASP A 227 -7.03 -14.94 2.41
N GLY A 228 -6.04 -14.07 2.29
CA GLY A 228 -5.64 -13.42 1.04
C GLY A 228 -4.98 -14.35 0.00
N ASP A 229 -4.57 -15.57 0.37
CA ASP A 229 -4.10 -16.58 -0.59
C ASP A 229 -4.94 -17.86 -0.49
N PRO A 230 -5.79 -18.19 -1.48
CA PRO A 230 -6.69 -19.33 -1.43
C PRO A 230 -5.98 -20.69 -1.26
N THR A 231 -4.66 -20.75 -1.52
CA THR A 231 -3.87 -21.96 -1.35
C THR A 231 -3.00 -21.97 -0.08
N SER A 232 -3.08 -20.94 0.77
CA SER A 232 -2.26 -20.81 1.97
C SER A 232 -2.31 -22.04 2.88
N ARG A 233 -3.53 -22.54 3.13
CA ARG A 233 -3.78 -23.68 4.03
C ARG A 233 -3.48 -25.05 3.42
N THR A 234 -3.11 -25.11 2.14
CA THR A 234 -2.69 -26.37 1.50
C THR A 234 -1.21 -26.68 1.68
N ARG A 235 -0.49 -25.76 2.30
CA ARG A 235 0.97 -25.87 2.55
C ARG A 235 1.27 -26.09 4.03
N ASP A 236 2.31 -26.87 4.30
CA ASP A 236 2.85 -27.11 5.63
C ASP A 236 4.36 -26.81 5.62
N PRO A 237 4.85 -25.80 6.38
CA PRO A 237 4.05 -24.86 7.17
C PRO A 237 3.18 -23.94 6.30
N VAL A 238 2.12 -23.38 6.90
CA VAL A 238 1.24 -22.42 6.24
C VAL A 238 2.05 -21.21 5.79
N THR A 239 1.88 -20.83 4.50
CA THR A 239 2.51 -19.66 3.89
C THR A 239 1.49 -18.95 3.01
N PHE A 240 1.72 -17.70 2.66
CA PHE A 240 0.92 -16.99 1.68
C PHE A 240 1.80 -16.52 0.51
N ARG A 241 1.24 -16.50 -0.69
CA ARG A 241 1.95 -16.08 -1.89
C ARG A 241 1.77 -14.60 -2.15
N SER A 242 2.84 -13.96 -2.61
CA SER A 242 2.78 -12.60 -3.15
C SER A 242 3.69 -12.45 -4.36
N PRO A 243 3.27 -11.73 -5.41
CA PRO A 243 4.12 -11.38 -6.54
C PRO A 243 5.40 -10.65 -6.12
N ASN A 244 6.49 -10.88 -6.85
CA ASN A 244 7.79 -10.27 -6.56
C ASN A 244 8.06 -8.99 -7.37
N GLY A 245 7.12 -8.51 -8.20
CA GLY A 245 7.32 -7.32 -9.01
C GLY A 245 7.59 -6.05 -8.20
N MET A 246 6.78 -5.81 -7.16
CA MET A 246 7.03 -4.69 -6.24
C MET A 246 8.35 -4.84 -5.47
N LEU A 247 8.81 -6.06 -5.19
CA LEU A 247 10.08 -6.31 -4.53
C LEU A 247 11.25 -5.96 -5.48
N GLU A 248 11.17 -6.35 -6.76
CA GLU A 248 12.14 -5.96 -7.77
C GLU A 248 12.18 -4.44 -7.94
N ASP A 249 11.02 -3.77 -8.00
CA ASP A 249 10.94 -2.32 -8.07
C ASP A 249 11.57 -1.65 -6.86
N SER A 250 11.30 -2.16 -5.66
CA SER A 250 11.90 -1.67 -4.41
C SER A 250 13.42 -1.79 -4.40
N PHE A 251 13.95 -2.89 -4.97
CA PHE A 251 15.39 -3.08 -5.10
C PHE A 251 16.04 -1.95 -5.91
N TYR A 252 15.48 -1.60 -7.07
CA TYR A 252 15.99 -0.52 -7.90
C TYR A 252 15.83 0.85 -7.24
N ILE A 253 14.65 1.12 -6.65
CA ILE A 253 14.39 2.38 -5.94
C ILE A 253 15.35 2.53 -4.75
N GLY A 254 15.57 1.47 -3.98
CA GLY A 254 16.49 1.48 -2.85
C GLY A 254 17.96 1.73 -3.24
N ARG A 255 18.30 1.58 -4.51
CA ARG A 255 19.62 1.89 -5.10
C ARG A 255 19.67 3.26 -5.80
N GLY A 256 18.69 4.11 -5.57
CA GLY A 256 18.64 5.48 -6.10
C GLY A 256 18.04 5.60 -7.49
N GLN A 257 17.42 4.54 -8.03
CA GLN A 257 16.77 4.63 -9.33
C GLN A 257 15.32 5.12 -9.15
N LYS A 258 14.99 6.25 -9.73
CA LYS A 258 13.61 6.73 -9.81
C LYS A 258 12.88 5.99 -10.93
N LEU A 259 11.83 5.23 -10.59
CA LEU A 259 10.98 4.55 -11.59
C LEU A 259 10.06 5.52 -12.33
N VAL A 260 9.78 6.67 -11.74
CA VAL A 260 8.98 7.77 -12.26
C VAL A 260 9.51 9.07 -11.67
N HIS A 261 9.42 10.16 -12.43
CA HIS A 261 9.65 11.50 -11.91
C HIS A 261 8.34 12.13 -11.48
N ALA A 262 8.25 12.61 -10.23
CA ALA A 262 7.05 13.20 -9.66
C ALA A 262 6.70 14.59 -10.24
N CYS A 263 7.52 15.14 -11.13
CA CYS A 263 7.28 16.45 -11.75
C CYS A 263 6.00 16.55 -12.60
N GLN A 264 5.39 15.42 -12.95
CA GLN A 264 4.08 15.41 -13.65
C GLN A 264 2.88 15.37 -12.70
N VAL A 265 3.09 15.20 -11.39
CA VAL A 265 2.02 15.25 -10.39
C VAL A 265 1.54 16.70 -10.24
N GLN A 266 0.24 16.91 -10.41
CA GLN A 266 -0.39 18.26 -10.41
C GLN A 266 -1.35 18.47 -9.23
N CYS A 267 -1.73 17.38 -8.52
CA CYS A 267 -2.66 17.44 -7.42
C CYS A 267 -1.98 17.86 -6.09
N ARG A 268 -2.79 18.00 -5.04
CA ARG A 268 -2.27 18.20 -3.67
C ARG A 268 -1.61 16.91 -3.16
N VAL A 269 -0.45 17.03 -2.51
CA VAL A 269 0.37 15.90 -2.04
C VAL A 269 0.59 16.00 -0.53
N LEU A 270 0.29 14.91 0.20
CA LEU A 270 0.67 14.73 1.60
C LEU A 270 1.68 13.59 1.68
N ILE A 271 2.87 13.87 2.15
CA ILE A 271 3.90 12.87 2.45
C ILE A 271 3.85 12.55 3.94
N ILE A 272 3.61 11.30 4.29
CA ILE A 272 3.62 10.83 5.69
C ILE A 272 4.79 9.88 5.87
N ARG A 273 5.74 10.26 6.73
CA ARG A 273 6.88 9.42 7.10
C ARG A 273 6.99 9.33 8.62
N PRO A 274 6.54 8.23 9.26
CA PRO A 274 6.76 7.98 10.68
C PRO A 274 8.25 8.00 11.05
N GLU A 275 8.58 8.56 12.21
CA GLU A 275 9.98 8.70 12.64
C GLU A 275 10.72 7.34 12.71
N LEU A 276 10.04 6.30 13.21
CA LEU A 276 10.61 4.95 13.38
C LEU A 276 10.38 4.06 12.15
N ASP A 277 10.04 4.64 10.99
CA ASP A 277 9.88 3.87 9.77
C ASP A 277 11.22 3.33 9.28
N TYR A 278 11.30 2.01 9.16
CA TYR A 278 12.47 1.31 8.65
C TYR A 278 12.54 1.23 7.12
N PHE A 279 11.51 1.70 6.41
CA PHE A 279 11.34 1.51 4.97
C PHE A 279 11.52 2.81 4.19
N SER A 280 10.75 3.85 4.49
CA SER A 280 10.89 5.18 3.90
C SER A 280 12.01 5.96 4.59
N ARG A 281 12.82 6.66 3.80
CA ARG A 281 14.00 7.38 4.29
C ARG A 281 13.78 8.90 4.20
N PRO A 282 14.46 9.71 5.03
CA PRO A 282 14.46 11.17 4.89
C PRO A 282 14.88 11.63 3.49
N GLU A 283 15.82 10.92 2.85
CA GLU A 283 16.28 11.20 1.49
C GLU A 283 15.19 10.97 0.44
N ASP A 284 14.29 10.00 0.65
CA ASP A 284 13.15 9.79 -0.24
C ASP A 284 12.15 10.93 -0.14
N VAL A 285 11.91 11.46 1.08
CA VAL A 285 11.06 12.64 1.32
C VAL A 285 11.67 13.87 0.65
N ALA A 286 12.99 14.07 0.81
CA ALA A 286 13.69 15.20 0.20
C ALA A 286 13.61 15.16 -1.33
N ALA A 287 13.85 13.98 -1.93
CA ALA A 287 13.78 13.79 -3.38
C ALA A 287 12.35 13.96 -3.93
N LEU A 288 11.34 13.51 -3.20
CA LEU A 288 9.93 13.76 -3.56
C LEU A 288 9.61 15.25 -3.58
N LYS A 289 10.03 15.99 -2.54
CA LYS A 289 9.82 17.46 -2.46
C LYS A 289 10.52 18.19 -3.62
N GLU A 290 11.73 17.75 -3.96
CA GLU A 290 12.49 18.34 -5.08
C GLU A 290 11.79 18.12 -6.42
N ASP A 291 11.22 16.94 -6.65
CA ASP A 291 10.61 16.59 -7.94
C ASP A 291 9.13 17.05 -8.07
N LEU A 292 8.41 17.32 -6.99
CA LEU A 292 6.99 17.71 -7.00
C LEU A 292 6.77 19.18 -7.38
N VAL A 293 7.48 19.65 -8.39
CA VAL A 293 7.55 21.07 -8.80
C VAL A 293 6.24 21.62 -9.39
N ASN A 294 5.34 20.75 -9.88
CA ASN A 294 4.05 21.13 -10.45
C ASN A 294 2.86 20.74 -9.55
N ALA A 295 3.11 20.19 -8.37
CA ALA A 295 2.05 19.87 -7.42
C ALA A 295 1.37 21.16 -6.93
N GLU A 296 0.03 21.14 -6.81
CA GLU A 296 -0.76 22.27 -6.30
C GLU A 296 -0.34 22.65 -4.87
N GLU A 297 -0.02 21.64 -4.04
CA GLU A 297 0.44 21.80 -2.67
C GLU A 297 1.26 20.56 -2.27
N VAL A 298 2.30 20.74 -1.49
CA VAL A 298 3.07 19.65 -0.88
C VAL A 298 3.14 19.86 0.62
N GLN A 299 2.50 18.98 1.38
CA GLN A 299 2.63 18.91 2.83
C GLN A 299 3.48 17.69 3.22
N VAL A 300 4.28 17.83 4.30
CA VAL A 300 5.06 16.75 4.90
C VAL A 300 4.67 16.62 6.36
N TRP A 301 4.34 15.41 6.78
CA TRP A 301 4.08 15.09 8.17
C TRP A 301 4.98 13.94 8.62
N GLU A 302 5.87 14.24 9.57
CA GLU A 302 6.80 13.26 10.16
C GLU A 302 6.49 13.12 11.66
N PRO A 303 5.47 12.30 12.02
CA PRO A 303 5.09 12.12 13.42
C PRO A 303 6.20 11.42 14.21
N ALA A 304 6.55 12.04 15.36
CA ALA A 304 7.51 11.48 16.29
C ALA A 304 6.99 10.23 16.99
N ASN A 305 7.87 9.31 17.36
CA ASN A 305 7.55 8.06 18.07
C ASN A 305 6.45 7.25 17.38
N THR A 306 6.46 7.14 16.07
CA THR A 306 5.48 6.35 15.31
C THR A 306 6.19 5.36 14.38
N THR A 307 5.59 4.19 14.20
CA THR A 307 6.18 3.08 13.45
C THR A 307 5.73 3.05 11.98
N HIS A 308 6.34 2.17 11.19
CA HIS A 308 5.90 1.82 9.85
C HIS A 308 4.40 1.45 9.78
N TYR A 309 3.86 0.90 10.87
CA TYR A 309 2.48 0.40 10.99
C TYR A 309 1.52 1.40 11.68
N LEU A 310 1.85 2.69 11.66
CA LEU A 310 1.12 3.79 12.31
C LEU A 310 -0.42 3.68 12.20
N ILE A 311 -0.95 3.30 11.04
CA ILE A 311 -2.40 3.17 10.83
C ILE A 311 -3.03 1.90 11.43
N LEU A 312 -2.21 0.96 11.91
CA LEU A 312 -2.59 -0.28 12.59
C LEU A 312 -2.18 -0.27 14.07
N ASP A 313 -1.31 0.66 14.49
CA ASP A 313 -0.95 0.85 15.88
C ASP A 313 -2.15 1.32 16.72
N ARG A 314 -2.01 1.30 18.06
CA ARG A 314 -3.08 1.78 18.93
C ARG A 314 -3.43 3.25 18.65
N PRO A 315 -4.69 3.68 18.87
CA PRO A 315 -5.13 5.07 18.63
C PRO A 315 -4.20 6.12 19.23
N GLU A 316 -3.77 5.92 20.46
CA GLU A 316 -2.88 6.80 21.23
C GLU A 316 -1.40 6.76 20.78
N ARG A 317 -1.04 5.82 19.90
CA ARG A 317 0.30 5.68 19.30
C ARG A 317 0.40 6.35 17.93
N GLY A 318 -0.48 7.31 17.66
CA GLY A 318 -0.46 8.15 16.46
C GLY A 318 -1.52 7.80 15.41
N ARG A 319 -2.21 6.65 15.51
CA ARG A 319 -3.25 6.25 14.55
C ARG A 319 -4.38 7.28 14.45
N THR A 320 -4.84 7.83 15.60
CA THR A 320 -5.87 8.88 15.59
C THR A 320 -5.37 10.12 14.87
N ALA A 321 -4.14 10.56 15.14
CA ALA A 321 -3.53 11.72 14.48
C ALA A 321 -3.37 11.49 12.95
N ALA A 322 -3.01 10.26 12.54
CA ALA A 322 -2.95 9.90 11.12
C ALA A 322 -4.30 10.02 10.44
N LEU A 323 -5.35 9.53 11.09
CA LEU A 323 -6.71 9.61 10.59
C LEU A 323 -7.20 11.06 10.48
N ASP A 324 -6.91 11.89 11.49
CA ASP A 324 -7.24 13.33 11.49
C ASP A 324 -6.51 14.06 10.37
N THR A 325 -5.22 13.79 10.21
CA THR A 325 -4.37 14.40 9.17
C THR A 325 -4.86 14.03 7.78
N VAL A 326 -5.10 12.73 7.50
CA VAL A 326 -5.55 12.27 6.19
C VAL A 326 -6.94 12.81 5.87
N SER A 327 -7.92 12.65 6.78
CA SER A 327 -9.28 13.14 6.54
C SER A 327 -9.34 14.66 6.41
N GLY A 328 -8.57 15.40 7.21
CA GLY A 328 -8.48 16.87 7.11
C GLY A 328 -7.83 17.36 5.82
N PHE A 329 -6.83 16.62 5.31
CA PHE A 329 -6.14 16.95 4.07
C PHE A 329 -7.03 16.77 2.83
N ILE A 330 -7.84 15.71 2.78
CA ILE A 330 -8.68 15.42 1.60
C ILE A 330 -10.06 16.10 1.65
N GLY A 331 -10.45 16.67 2.78
CA GLY A 331 -11.65 17.51 2.94
C GLY A 331 -12.94 16.77 3.25
#